data_1e8956428f1b2ba78f97ac9a22008512
#
_entry.id   1e8956428f1b2ba78f97ac9a22008512
#
_cell.length_a   1.000
_cell.length_b   1.000
_cell.length_c   1.000
_cell.angle_alpha   90.00
_cell.angle_beta   90.00
_cell.angle_gamma   90.00
#
_symmetry.space_group_name_H-M   'P 1'
#
loop_
_entity.id
_entity.type
_entity.pdbx_description
1 polymer ?
#
loop_
_entity_poly.entity_id
_entity_poly.type
_entity_poly.pdbx_seq_one_letter_code
_entity_poly.pdbx_strand_id
1 'polypeptide(L)'
;MNYDKIKRSGILFLLGIGAITSLSCNDNDNGGYPERVPTRLSVMPLPERVDYKESVVTLPQNVTVSQNIPASTSQLLKSTLEEKLSLSASDASNDHAFIRVKQESDLAKEAYRLTVTKEGACIYYSTETGLLWG
;
A
#
# COMPACT_ATOMS: atom_id res chain seq x y z
N MET A 1 -29.75 1.98 12.50
CA MET A 1 -28.47 1.27 12.24
C MET A 1 -27.36 2.18 12.72
N ASN A 2 -26.75 1.90 13.87
CA ASN A 2 -25.88 2.82 14.59
C ASN A 2 -24.49 2.85 13.95
N TYR A 3 -24.11 3.98 13.37
CA TYR A 3 -22.79 4.26 12.78
C TYR A 3 -21.64 4.31 13.79
N ASP A 4 -21.94 4.37 15.08
CA ASP A 4 -20.92 4.51 16.14
C ASP A 4 -20.18 3.24 16.51
N LYS A 5 -20.60 2.08 16.00
CA LYS A 5 -19.96 0.78 16.30
C LYS A 5 -18.82 0.41 15.36
N ILE A 6 -18.64 1.15 14.25
CA ILE A 6 -17.61 0.87 13.24
C ILE A 6 -16.27 1.51 13.63
N LYS A 7 -16.25 2.44 14.57
CA LYS A 7 -15.06 3.22 14.95
C LYS A 7 -14.03 2.48 15.82
N ARG A 8 -14.29 1.26 16.27
CA ARG A 8 -13.41 0.58 17.23
C ARG A 8 -12.87 -0.79 16.80
N SER A 9 -13.16 -1.23 15.61
CA SER A 9 -12.66 -2.51 15.12
C SER A 9 -11.96 -2.26 13.81
N GLY A 10 -10.66 -2.37 13.81
CA GLY A 10 -9.71 -2.34 12.71
C GLY A 10 -10.21 -1.72 11.40
N ILE A 11 -9.54 -0.68 10.94
CA ILE A 11 -9.83 -0.10 9.63
C ILE A 11 -9.61 -1.18 8.58
N LEU A 12 -10.71 -1.63 8.00
CA LEU A 12 -10.69 -2.45 6.81
C LEU A 12 -10.20 -1.55 5.66
N PHE A 13 -8.95 -1.69 5.25
CA PHE A 13 -8.47 -1.05 4.05
C PHE A 13 -9.10 -1.77 2.84
N LEU A 14 -10.33 -1.40 2.54
CA LEU A 14 -10.92 -1.59 1.23
C LEU A 14 -10.17 -0.65 0.30
N LEU A 15 -9.11 -1.15 -0.33
CA LEU A 15 -8.55 -0.51 -1.51
C LEU A 15 -9.70 -0.29 -2.50
N GLY A 16 -10.28 0.90 -2.40
CA GLY A 16 -11.09 1.55 -3.41
C GLY A 16 -12.35 0.82 -3.88
N ILE A 17 -13.44 0.89 -3.13
CA ILE A 17 -14.77 0.83 -3.73
C ILE A 17 -15.35 2.25 -3.74
N GLY A 18 -14.91 3.06 -4.67
CA GLY A 18 -15.66 4.21 -5.14
C GLY A 18 -16.50 3.74 -6.33
N ALA A 19 -17.80 3.63 -6.14
CA ALA A 19 -18.72 3.48 -7.26
C ALA A 19 -18.71 4.79 -8.06
N ILE A 20 -17.91 4.84 -9.11
CA ILE A 20 -18.05 5.83 -10.17
C ILE A 20 -18.86 5.14 -11.24
N THR A 21 -20.12 5.60 -11.43
CA THR A 21 -20.94 5.27 -12.57
C THR A 21 -20.18 5.68 -13.82
N SER A 22 -19.67 4.68 -14.53
CA SER A 22 -18.96 4.85 -15.79
C SER A 22 -19.94 5.28 -16.85
N LEU A 23 -19.75 6.48 -17.38
CA LEU A 23 -20.20 6.81 -18.73
C LEU A 23 -19.40 5.91 -19.69
N SER A 24 -20.12 5.01 -20.32
CA SER A 24 -19.63 4.09 -21.33
C SER A 24 -19.11 4.86 -22.54
N CYS A 25 -17.81 4.87 -22.74
CA CYS A 25 -17.24 5.03 -24.06
C CYS A 25 -17.00 3.62 -24.62
N ASN A 26 -17.75 3.33 -25.67
CA ASN A 26 -17.68 2.07 -26.40
C ASN A 26 -16.52 2.20 -27.41
N ASP A 27 -15.33 1.74 -27.03
CA ASP A 27 -14.22 1.56 -27.95
C ASP A 27 -13.94 0.07 -28.13
N ASN A 28 -14.39 -0.43 -29.27
CA ASN A 28 -13.97 -1.71 -29.83
C ASN A 28 -12.54 -1.60 -30.32
N ASP A 29 -11.57 -1.86 -29.47
CA ASP A 29 -10.18 -2.14 -29.89
C ASP A 29 -9.77 -3.53 -29.41
N ASN A 30 -9.76 -4.45 -30.38
CA ASN A 30 -9.18 -5.79 -30.28
C ASN A 30 -7.63 -5.73 -30.29
N GLY A 31 -7.03 -5.02 -29.37
CA GLY A 31 -5.63 -5.12 -29.05
C GLY A 31 -5.50 -5.74 -27.68
N GLY A 32 -4.89 -6.92 -27.59
CA GLY A 32 -4.73 -7.64 -26.34
C GLY A 32 -3.91 -6.88 -25.30
N TYR A 33 -4.54 -5.94 -24.65
CA TYR A 33 -4.03 -5.34 -23.42
C TYR A 33 -4.24 -6.31 -22.26
N PRO A 34 -3.25 -6.47 -21.39
CA PRO A 34 -3.43 -7.26 -20.19
C PRO A 34 -4.64 -6.73 -19.43
N GLU A 35 -5.42 -7.67 -18.90
CA GLU A 35 -6.63 -7.48 -18.13
C GLU A 35 -6.59 -6.18 -17.32
N ARG A 36 -7.57 -5.30 -17.54
CA ARG A 36 -7.62 -3.95 -16.99
C ARG A 36 -7.36 -4.00 -15.49
N VAL A 37 -6.26 -3.42 -15.08
CA VAL A 37 -6.03 -3.08 -13.66
C VAL A 37 -7.31 -2.42 -13.17
N PRO A 38 -7.98 -2.96 -12.16
CA PRO A 38 -9.24 -2.36 -11.69
C PRO A 38 -8.98 -0.89 -11.40
N THR A 39 -9.80 -0.02 -11.96
CA THR A 39 -9.74 1.45 -11.90
C THR A 39 -9.80 2.05 -10.49
N ARG A 40 -9.40 1.28 -9.48
CA ARG A 40 -9.56 1.57 -8.06
C ARG A 40 -8.26 1.89 -7.33
N LEU A 41 -7.12 1.69 -7.97
CA LEU A 41 -5.84 1.98 -7.34
C LEU A 41 -5.45 3.43 -7.64
N SER A 42 -5.65 4.30 -6.66
CA SER A 42 -5.24 5.71 -6.73
C SER A 42 -3.84 5.87 -6.16
N VAL A 43 -2.86 5.20 -6.77
CA VAL A 43 -1.45 5.29 -6.39
C VAL A 43 -0.70 6.10 -7.44
N MET A 44 0.10 7.04 -7.01
CA MET A 44 0.95 7.86 -7.86
C MET A 44 2.42 7.70 -7.45
N PRO A 45 3.33 7.38 -8.35
CA PRO A 45 3.12 7.05 -9.77
C PRO A 45 2.36 5.74 -9.97
N LEU A 46 1.71 5.59 -11.15
CA LEU A 46 1.00 4.35 -11.48
C LEU A 46 1.98 3.18 -11.50
N PRO A 47 1.67 2.06 -10.83
CA PRO A 47 2.49 0.87 -10.89
C PRO A 47 2.55 0.32 -12.32
N GLU A 48 3.73 -0.13 -12.75
CA GLU A 48 3.91 -0.79 -14.03
C GLU A 48 3.14 -2.12 -14.10
N ARG A 49 3.06 -2.82 -12.97
CA ARG A 49 2.35 -4.08 -12.83
C ARG A 49 1.68 -4.18 -11.47
N VAL A 50 0.46 -4.70 -11.45
CA VAL A 50 -0.28 -5.00 -10.23
C VAL A 50 -0.88 -6.40 -10.31
N ASP A 51 -0.51 -7.25 -9.36
CA ASP A 51 -1.08 -8.58 -9.19
C ASP A 51 -2.03 -8.56 -7.98
N TYR A 52 -3.33 -8.64 -8.23
CA TYR A 52 -4.33 -8.69 -7.17
C TYR A 52 -4.55 -10.11 -6.66
N LYS A 53 -4.63 -10.22 -5.35
CA LYS A 53 -5.14 -11.43 -4.68
C LYS A 53 -6.46 -11.08 -4.00
N GLU A 54 -7.41 -11.98 -4.05
CA GLU A 54 -8.69 -11.83 -3.35
C GLU A 54 -8.51 -12.03 -1.84
N SER A 55 -7.82 -11.09 -1.20
CA SER A 55 -7.60 -11.10 0.24
C SER A 55 -7.72 -9.70 0.80
N VAL A 56 -8.30 -9.61 1.99
CA VAL A 56 -8.41 -8.36 2.76
C VAL A 56 -7.32 -8.37 3.83
N VAL A 57 -6.58 -7.28 3.90
CA VAL A 57 -5.60 -7.05 4.97
C VAL A 57 -6.18 -6.05 5.95
N THR A 58 -6.27 -6.44 7.22
CA THR A 58 -6.69 -5.55 8.30
C THR A 58 -5.45 -4.94 8.93
N LEU A 59 -5.39 -3.61 8.94
CA LEU A 59 -4.32 -2.90 9.64
C LEU A 59 -4.52 -3.00 11.16
N PRO A 60 -3.47 -3.29 11.93
CA PRO A 60 -3.54 -3.24 13.38
C PRO A 60 -3.69 -1.80 13.86
N GLN A 61 -4.25 -1.61 15.06
CA GLN A 61 -4.41 -0.28 15.68
C GLN A 61 -3.06 0.39 15.95
N ASN A 62 -2.03 -0.39 16.24
CA ASN A 62 -0.64 0.04 16.31
C ASN A 62 0.13 -0.64 15.18
N VAL A 63 0.53 0.15 14.18
CA VAL A 63 1.31 -0.31 13.03
C VAL A 63 2.79 -0.28 13.40
N THR A 64 3.44 -1.42 13.36
CA THR A 64 4.88 -1.49 13.60
C THR A 64 5.65 -1.24 12.30
N VAL A 65 6.62 -0.33 12.35
CA VAL A 65 7.43 0.12 11.20
C VAL A 65 8.88 -0.32 11.42
N SER A 66 9.50 -0.84 10.37
CA SER A 66 10.88 -1.31 10.43
C SER A 66 11.86 -0.19 10.77
N GLN A 67 12.76 -0.46 11.72
CA GLN A 67 13.89 0.41 12.05
C GLN A 67 14.93 0.53 10.92
N ASN A 68 14.85 -0.34 9.90
CA ASN A 68 15.74 -0.27 8.74
C ASN A 68 15.29 0.79 7.71
N ILE A 69 14.13 1.44 7.92
CA ILE A 69 13.69 2.56 7.10
C ILE A 69 14.46 3.82 7.54
N PRO A 70 15.02 4.62 6.60
CA PRO A 70 15.65 5.88 6.92
C PRO A 70 14.76 6.77 7.77
N ALA A 71 15.32 7.48 8.74
CA ALA A 71 14.57 8.21 9.74
C ALA A 71 13.56 9.22 9.15
N SER A 72 13.93 9.93 8.09
CA SER A 72 13.06 10.88 7.39
C SER A 72 11.84 10.20 6.77
N THR A 73 12.05 9.09 6.08
CA THR A 73 10.97 8.30 5.46
C THR A 73 10.09 7.65 6.52
N SER A 74 10.70 7.11 7.59
CA SER A 74 9.96 6.53 8.71
C SER A 74 9.08 7.57 9.40
N GLN A 75 9.57 8.78 9.63
CA GLN A 75 8.79 9.85 10.23
C GLN A 75 7.61 10.27 9.35
N LEU A 76 7.83 10.42 8.04
CA LEU A 76 6.76 10.74 7.09
C LEU A 76 5.68 9.65 7.08
N LEU A 77 6.09 8.38 7.04
CA LEU A 77 5.17 7.25 7.08
C LEU A 77 4.34 7.23 8.37
N LYS A 78 4.99 7.40 9.53
CA LYS A 78 4.30 7.41 10.83
C LYS A 78 3.32 8.57 10.94
N SER A 79 3.72 9.79 10.57
CA SER A 79 2.80 10.94 10.58
C SER A 79 1.62 10.72 9.64
N THR A 80 1.82 10.10 8.48
CA THR A 80 0.74 9.76 7.55
C THR A 80 -0.24 8.73 8.15
N LEU A 81 0.26 7.68 8.81
CA LEU A 81 -0.57 6.70 9.50
C LEU A 81 -1.42 7.34 10.61
N GLU A 82 -0.83 8.23 11.39
CA GLU A 82 -1.51 8.93 12.48
C GLU A 82 -2.53 9.95 11.96
N GLU A 83 -2.13 10.83 11.05
CA GLU A 83 -2.96 11.95 10.58
C GLU A 83 -4.07 11.51 9.63
N LYS A 84 -3.80 10.55 8.74
CA LYS A 84 -4.76 10.13 7.70
C LYS A 84 -5.61 8.95 8.10
N LEU A 85 -5.06 8.05 8.89
CA LEU A 85 -5.72 6.79 9.24
C LEU A 85 -6.08 6.68 10.73
N SER A 86 -5.65 7.62 11.55
CA SER A 86 -5.83 7.61 13.02
C SER A 86 -5.30 6.32 13.66
N LEU A 87 -4.20 5.78 13.10
CA LEU A 87 -3.49 4.62 13.61
C LEU A 87 -2.27 5.07 14.37
N SER A 88 -1.95 4.43 15.48
CA SER A 88 -0.65 4.65 16.13
C SER A 88 0.46 3.92 15.37
N ALA A 89 1.66 4.46 15.41
CA ALA A 89 2.81 3.86 14.78
C ALA A 89 4.00 3.75 15.75
N SER A 90 4.71 2.62 15.72
CA SER A 90 5.88 2.38 16.55
C SER A 90 6.98 1.66 15.78
N ASP A 91 8.21 1.77 16.28
CA ASP A 91 9.35 1.08 15.66
C ASP A 91 9.43 -0.38 16.10
N ALA A 92 9.84 -1.25 15.17
CA ALA A 92 10.16 -2.64 15.45
C ALA A 92 11.37 -3.09 14.62
N SER A 93 12.01 -4.19 15.04
CA SER A 93 13.00 -4.85 14.19
C SER A 93 12.37 -5.28 12.87
N ASN A 94 13.15 -5.28 11.78
CA ASN A 94 12.59 -5.52 10.44
C ASN A 94 11.80 -6.84 10.35
N ASP A 95 12.26 -7.88 11.04
CA ASP A 95 11.61 -9.21 10.99
C ASP A 95 10.26 -9.26 11.70
N HIS A 96 10.02 -8.35 12.64
CA HIS A 96 8.80 -8.28 13.44
C HIS A 96 7.91 -7.08 13.07
N ALA A 97 8.37 -6.21 12.18
CA ALA A 97 7.59 -5.06 11.73
C ALA A 97 6.43 -5.49 10.82
N PHE A 98 5.30 -4.81 10.96
CA PHE A 98 4.17 -4.95 10.02
C PHE A 98 4.53 -4.35 8.65
N ILE A 99 5.20 -3.18 8.65
CA ILE A 99 5.77 -2.57 7.44
C ILE A 99 7.28 -2.83 7.44
N ARG A 100 7.71 -3.69 6.54
CA ARG A 100 9.09 -4.16 6.39
C ARG A 100 9.73 -3.61 5.14
N VAL A 101 11.05 -3.59 5.11
CA VAL A 101 11.82 -3.20 3.93
C VAL A 101 12.87 -4.25 3.61
N LYS A 102 13.17 -4.40 2.33
CA LYS A 102 14.23 -5.28 1.85
C LYS A 102 14.94 -4.65 0.67
N GLN A 103 16.26 -4.53 0.77
CA GLN A 103 17.05 -4.04 -0.34
C GLN A 103 17.28 -5.16 -1.37
N GLU A 104 17.04 -4.83 -2.65
CA GLU A 104 17.24 -5.70 -3.82
C GLU A 104 18.01 -4.92 -4.89
N SER A 105 19.22 -5.37 -5.21
CA SER A 105 20.13 -4.67 -6.14
C SER A 105 19.76 -4.82 -7.63
N ASP A 106 18.86 -5.73 -7.95
CA ASP A 106 18.37 -6.01 -9.32
C ASP A 106 17.24 -5.07 -9.74
N LEU A 107 16.65 -4.33 -8.81
CA LEU A 107 15.69 -3.30 -9.13
C LEU A 107 16.36 -2.04 -9.70
N ALA A 108 15.71 -1.37 -10.64
CA ALA A 108 16.16 -0.07 -11.14
C ALA A 108 16.20 0.95 -9.99
N LYS A 109 17.04 2.00 -10.12
CA LYS A 109 17.33 2.95 -9.02
C LYS A 109 16.11 3.58 -8.37
N GLU A 110 15.06 3.86 -9.15
CA GLU A 110 13.83 4.49 -8.66
C GLU A 110 12.66 3.50 -8.56
N ALA A 111 12.92 2.23 -8.89
CA ALA A 111 11.90 1.19 -8.84
C ALA A 111 11.72 0.66 -7.42
N TYR A 112 10.51 0.26 -7.13
CA TYR A 112 10.16 -0.50 -5.95
C TYR A 112 9.18 -1.62 -6.29
N ARG A 113 9.09 -2.60 -5.43
CA ARG A 113 8.07 -3.63 -5.45
C ARG A 113 7.42 -3.69 -4.08
N LEU A 114 6.12 -3.51 -4.02
CA LEU A 114 5.32 -3.62 -2.81
C LEU A 114 4.60 -4.98 -2.79
N THR A 115 4.74 -5.71 -1.70
CA THR A 115 3.98 -6.93 -1.44
C THR A 115 3.17 -6.74 -0.16
N VAL A 116 1.87 -6.96 -0.24
CA VAL A 116 0.96 -6.86 0.92
C VAL A 116 0.33 -8.23 1.15
N THR A 117 0.48 -8.73 2.37
CA THR A 117 -0.06 -10.02 2.82
C THR A 117 -0.79 -9.84 4.15
N LYS A 118 -1.37 -10.90 4.68
CA LYS A 118 -2.00 -10.87 6.01
C LYS A 118 -1.01 -10.58 7.13
N GLU A 119 0.26 -10.91 6.92
CA GLU A 119 1.35 -10.70 7.88
C GLU A 119 1.92 -9.28 7.83
N GLY A 120 1.52 -8.47 6.86
CA GLY A 120 1.96 -7.10 6.71
C GLY A 120 2.40 -6.74 5.29
N ALA A 121 3.08 -5.62 5.17
CA ALA A 121 3.60 -5.09 3.92
C ALA A 121 5.13 -5.21 3.88
N CYS A 122 5.68 -5.50 2.70
CA CYS A 122 7.12 -5.48 2.46
C CYS A 122 7.43 -4.65 1.21
N ILE A 123 8.27 -3.64 1.36
CA ILE A 123 8.76 -2.79 0.28
C ILE A 123 10.15 -3.28 -0.10
N TYR A 124 10.30 -3.71 -1.36
CA TYR A 124 11.59 -4.06 -1.95
C TYR A 124 12.08 -2.87 -2.75
N TYR A 125 13.34 -2.49 -2.56
CA TYR A 125 13.93 -1.29 -3.16
C TYR A 125 15.42 -1.50 -3.44
N SER A 126 15.99 -0.74 -4.38
CA SER A 126 17.45 -0.73 -4.61
C SER A 126 18.11 0.51 -4.02
N THR A 127 17.47 1.65 -4.04
CA THR A 127 17.95 2.93 -3.52
C THR A 127 16.93 3.59 -2.60
N GLU A 128 17.37 4.56 -1.80
CA GLU A 128 16.48 5.34 -0.94
C GLU A 128 15.37 6.07 -1.72
N THR A 129 15.65 6.49 -2.97
CA THR A 129 14.62 7.09 -3.84
C THR A 129 13.52 6.10 -4.16
N GLY A 130 13.88 4.85 -4.51
CA GLY A 130 12.90 3.79 -4.74
C GLY A 130 12.09 3.46 -3.48
N LEU A 131 12.73 3.49 -2.30
CA LEU A 131 12.03 3.30 -1.02
C LEU A 131 11.03 4.43 -0.73
N LEU A 132 11.35 5.67 -1.08
CA LEU A 132 10.46 6.83 -0.86
C LEU A 132 9.17 6.73 -1.70
N TRP A 133 9.26 6.11 -2.87
CA TRP A 133 8.10 5.91 -3.75
C TRP A 133 7.24 4.69 -3.39
N GLY A 134 7.79 3.71 -2.71
CA GLY A 134 7.09 2.49 -2.26
C GLY A 134 6.33 2.67 -0.98
#